data_425203b0be85a2aac10c7f2cd6326844
#
_entry.id   425203b0be85a2aac10c7f2cd6326844
#
_cell.length_a   1.000
_cell.length_b   1.000
_cell.length_c   1.000
_cell.angle_alpha   90.00
_cell.angle_beta   90.00
_cell.angle_gamma   90.00
#
_symmetry.space_group_name_H-M   'P 1'
#
loop_
_entity.id
_entity.type
_entity.pdbx_description
1 polymer ?
#
loop_
_entity_poly.entity_id
_entity_poly.type
_entity_poly.pdbx_seq_one_letter_code
_entity_poly.pdbx_strand_id
1 'polypeptide(L)'
;MGTRDRHGRGLRRTLHPLGSPGAASRSEVFDDLVWDAAERLETRWGKEWGKVEFGTEDVPPSDPSPWEQGVPLGRLFPADLGQTARIVLYRRPIEQRCEPHDLPGMVRDVLAEHVGFLIGRGPDEVDPDYGLGT
;
A
#
# COMPACT_ATOMS: atom_id res chain seq x y z
N MET A 1 -0.77 -18.16 7.31
CA MET A 1 -0.31 -16.82 7.47
C MET A 1 -1.48 -15.84 7.47
N GLY A 2 -1.58 -15.07 8.46
CA GLY A 2 -2.73 -14.22 8.59
C GLY A 2 -2.52 -12.80 8.14
N THR A 3 -3.60 -12.09 8.07
CA THR A 3 -3.59 -10.66 7.90
C THR A 3 -3.49 -10.04 9.28
N ARG A 4 -2.60 -9.11 9.44
CA ARG A 4 -2.55 -8.34 10.66
C ARG A 4 -3.64 -7.32 10.65
N ASP A 5 -4.32 -7.22 11.79
CA ASP A 5 -5.41 -6.26 11.93
C ASP A 5 -5.06 -5.32 13.07
N ARG A 6 -4.71 -4.09 12.73
CA ARG A 6 -4.48 -3.03 13.68
C ARG A 6 -5.45 -1.92 13.41
N HIS A 7 -6.15 -1.45 14.42
CA HIS A 7 -7.09 -0.33 14.27
C HIS A 7 -8.13 -0.59 13.20
N GLY A 8 -8.51 -1.85 13.00
CA GLY A 8 -9.52 -2.18 12.01
C GLY A 8 -9.01 -2.26 10.59
N ARG A 9 -7.70 -2.19 10.40
CA ARG A 9 -7.09 -2.36 9.09
C ARG A 9 -6.41 -3.71 9.03
N GLY A 10 -6.47 -4.36 7.90
CA GLY A 10 -5.71 -5.56 7.68
C GLY A 10 -4.48 -5.25 6.85
N LEU A 11 -3.34 -5.72 7.29
CA LEU A 11 -2.11 -5.63 6.52
C LEU A 11 -1.48 -7.00 6.47
N ARG A 12 -1.32 -7.50 5.25
CA ARG A 12 -0.75 -8.81 5.06
C ARG A 12 0.76 -8.72 5.13
N ARG A 13 1.35 -9.66 5.87
CA ARG A 13 2.80 -9.72 6.04
C ARG A 13 3.31 -11.10 5.75
N THR A 14 4.50 -11.15 5.17
CA THR A 14 5.26 -12.38 5.05
C THR A 14 6.14 -12.52 6.28
N LEU A 15 6.08 -13.67 6.92
CA LEU A 15 6.90 -13.92 8.10
C LEU A 15 8.28 -14.40 7.68
N HIS A 16 9.28 -13.91 8.36
CA HIS A 16 10.64 -14.39 8.19
C HIS A 16 10.83 -15.74 8.86
N PRO A 17 11.59 -16.63 8.26
CA PRO A 17 12.04 -17.80 8.97
C PRO A 17 12.91 -17.38 10.16
N LEU A 18 12.71 -18.03 11.28
CA LEU A 18 13.60 -17.83 12.40
C LEU A 18 15.00 -18.26 12.02
N GLY A 19 15.99 -17.52 12.48
CA GLY A 19 17.35 -17.86 12.18
C GLY A 19 17.95 -17.20 10.97
N SER A 20 17.23 -16.27 10.36
CA SER A 20 17.76 -15.45 9.28
C SER A 20 18.27 -14.13 9.86
N PRO A 21 19.36 -14.15 10.59
CA PRO A 21 19.80 -12.99 11.36
C PRO A 21 20.15 -11.82 10.46
N GLY A 22 19.62 -10.67 10.79
CA GLY A 22 19.99 -9.44 10.12
C GLY A 22 19.48 -9.30 8.70
N ALA A 23 18.73 -10.27 8.20
CA ALA A 23 18.33 -10.24 6.81
C ALA A 23 16.85 -9.98 6.70
N ALA A 24 16.44 -8.72 6.76
CA ALA A 24 15.10 -8.37 6.35
C ALA A 24 15.02 -8.58 4.85
N SER A 25 14.07 -9.39 4.40
CA SER A 25 13.86 -9.58 2.98
C SER A 25 13.31 -8.29 2.37
N ARG A 26 13.39 -8.18 1.03
CA ARG A 26 12.81 -7.03 0.36
C ARG A 26 11.32 -6.92 0.59
N SER A 27 10.61 -8.05 0.60
CA SER A 27 9.18 -7.98 0.84
C SER A 27 8.86 -7.58 2.26
N GLU A 28 9.68 -7.93 3.23
CA GLU A 28 9.46 -7.50 4.60
C GLU A 28 9.69 -6.01 4.77
N VAL A 29 10.75 -5.50 4.15
CA VAL A 29 11.01 -4.06 4.16
C VAL A 29 9.86 -3.31 3.50
N PHE A 30 9.38 -3.83 2.37
CA PHE A 30 8.26 -3.20 1.66
C PHE A 30 6.99 -3.20 2.52
N ASP A 31 6.69 -4.33 3.16
CA ASP A 31 5.52 -4.42 4.03
C ASP A 31 5.59 -3.38 5.14
N ASP A 32 6.76 -3.21 5.75
CA ASP A 32 6.93 -2.22 6.81
C ASP A 32 6.68 -0.80 6.29
N LEU A 33 7.16 -0.49 5.10
CA LEU A 33 6.96 0.83 4.51
C LEU A 33 5.47 1.09 4.24
N VAL A 34 4.76 0.10 3.73
CA VAL A 34 3.33 0.25 3.47
C VAL A 34 2.58 0.40 4.78
N TRP A 35 2.94 -0.39 5.79
CA TRP A 35 2.32 -0.31 7.10
C TRP A 35 2.50 1.07 7.71
N ASP A 36 3.74 1.58 7.68
CA ASP A 36 4.01 2.91 8.26
C ASP A 36 3.24 4.00 7.52
N ALA A 37 3.20 3.91 6.19
CA ALA A 37 2.47 4.89 5.40
C ALA A 37 0.97 4.84 5.70
N ALA A 38 0.41 3.64 5.84
CA ALA A 38 -1.00 3.49 6.15
C ALA A 38 -1.33 4.05 7.52
N GLU A 39 -0.48 3.80 8.51
CA GLU A 39 -0.70 4.34 9.85
C GLU A 39 -0.66 5.86 9.87
N ARG A 40 0.27 6.43 9.10
CA ARG A 40 0.37 7.87 8.99
C ARG A 40 -0.91 8.49 8.44
N LEU A 41 -1.46 7.90 7.40
CA LEU A 41 -2.69 8.42 6.81
C LEU A 41 -3.91 8.13 7.67
N GLU A 42 -3.92 7.05 8.41
CA GLU A 42 -5.04 6.74 9.29
C GLU A 42 -5.23 7.82 10.36
N THR A 43 -4.15 8.35 10.88
CA THR A 43 -4.24 9.43 11.87
C THR A 43 -5.03 10.60 11.32
N ARG A 44 -4.91 10.86 10.03
CA ARG A 44 -5.54 12.00 9.38
C ARG A 44 -6.92 11.66 8.81
N TRP A 45 -7.07 10.48 8.21
CA TRP A 45 -8.24 10.16 7.41
C TRP A 45 -9.04 8.98 7.93
N GLY A 46 -8.62 8.35 9.03
CA GLY A 46 -9.23 7.11 9.47
C GLY A 46 -10.73 7.19 9.67
N LYS A 47 -11.21 8.32 10.17
CA LYS A 47 -12.64 8.50 10.38
C LYS A 47 -13.39 8.61 9.06
N GLU A 48 -12.76 9.18 8.06
CA GLU A 48 -13.41 9.44 6.78
C GLU A 48 -13.43 8.19 5.90
N TRP A 49 -12.38 7.39 5.93
CA TRP A 49 -12.30 6.24 5.06
C TRP A 49 -13.03 4.99 5.60
N GLY A 50 -13.40 5.00 6.89
CA GLY A 50 -14.09 3.87 7.49
C GLY A 50 -13.20 2.66 7.62
N LYS A 51 -13.71 1.50 7.23
CA LYS A 51 -12.95 0.26 7.28
C LYS A 51 -12.26 0.02 5.95
N VAL A 52 -10.94 -0.11 6.00
CA VAL A 52 -10.12 -0.37 4.83
C VAL A 52 -9.05 -1.36 5.22
N GLU A 53 -8.84 -2.35 4.37
CA GLU A 53 -7.72 -3.29 4.52
C GLU A 53 -6.59 -2.87 3.61
N PHE A 54 -5.37 -2.98 4.11
CA PHE A 54 -4.18 -2.71 3.32
C PHE A 54 -3.39 -4.00 3.17
N GLY A 55 -2.89 -4.23 1.98
CA GLY A 55 -2.12 -5.42 1.72
C GLY A 55 -1.00 -5.16 0.73
N THR A 56 -0.11 -6.12 0.63
CA THR A 56 1.00 -6.08 -0.31
C THR A 56 1.09 -7.41 -1.03
N GLU A 57 1.50 -7.35 -2.27
CA GLU A 57 1.84 -8.54 -3.05
C GLU A 57 3.04 -8.22 -3.91
N ASP A 58 3.74 -9.25 -4.35
CA ASP A 58 4.93 -9.03 -5.16
C ASP A 58 4.60 -8.51 -6.54
N VAL A 59 3.59 -9.09 -7.17
CA VAL A 59 3.17 -8.72 -8.53
C VAL A 59 1.65 -8.78 -8.61
N PRO A 60 1.05 -8.05 -9.55
CA PRO A 60 -0.39 -8.18 -9.78
C PRO A 60 -0.74 -9.62 -10.21
N PRO A 61 -1.89 -10.12 -9.79
CA PRO A 61 -2.27 -11.50 -10.13
C PRO A 61 -2.73 -11.68 -11.56
N SER A 62 -2.96 -10.60 -12.29
CA SER A 62 -3.48 -10.68 -13.66
C SER A 62 -2.88 -9.58 -14.50
N ASP A 63 -3.05 -9.72 -15.82
CA ASP A 63 -2.60 -8.70 -16.75
C ASP A 63 -3.28 -7.37 -16.48
N PRO A 64 -2.67 -6.25 -16.92
CA PRO A 64 -3.30 -4.94 -16.75
C PRO A 64 -4.68 -4.91 -17.38
N SER A 65 -5.59 -4.20 -16.72
CA SER A 65 -6.93 -3.95 -17.25
C SER A 65 -6.83 -3.00 -18.44
N PRO A 66 -7.83 -3.00 -19.33
CA PRO A 66 -7.77 -2.10 -20.50
C PRO A 66 -7.60 -0.63 -20.16
N TRP A 67 -8.06 -0.21 -18.97
CA TRP A 67 -7.94 1.18 -18.56
C TRP A 67 -6.63 1.46 -17.80
N GLU A 68 -5.83 0.45 -17.52
CA GLU A 68 -4.54 0.62 -16.84
C GLU A 68 -3.45 0.81 -17.88
N GLN A 69 -2.53 1.74 -17.61
CA GLN A 69 -1.41 1.99 -18.50
C GLN A 69 -0.21 1.21 -17.99
N GLY A 70 -0.07 -0.02 -18.49
CA GLY A 70 1.01 -0.88 -18.07
C GLY A 70 0.71 -1.58 -16.77
N VAL A 71 1.76 -2.08 -16.11
CA VAL A 71 1.62 -2.84 -14.87
C VAL A 71 1.24 -1.88 -13.74
N PRO A 72 0.15 -2.15 -13.03
CA PRO A 72 -0.27 -1.23 -11.97
C PRO A 72 0.67 -1.30 -10.77
N LEU A 73 0.84 -0.16 -10.10
CA LEU A 73 1.62 -0.08 -8.87
C LEU A 73 0.79 -0.49 -7.66
N GLY A 74 -0.52 -0.42 -7.78
CA GLY A 74 -1.45 -0.82 -6.75
C GLY A 74 -2.83 -0.92 -7.32
N ARG A 75 -3.77 -1.42 -6.51
CA ARG A 75 -5.17 -1.50 -6.89
C ARG A 75 -6.05 -1.23 -5.71
N LEU A 76 -7.16 -0.57 -5.98
CA LEU A 76 -8.23 -0.38 -5.00
C LEU A 76 -9.36 -1.34 -5.35
N PHE A 77 -9.76 -2.13 -4.36
CA PHE A 77 -10.94 -2.98 -4.44
C PHE A 77 -11.99 -2.35 -3.56
N PRO A 78 -13.00 -1.72 -4.15
CA PRO A 78 -14.00 -1.00 -3.34
C PRO A 78 -14.84 -1.95 -2.50
N ALA A 79 -15.44 -1.41 -1.44
CA ALA A 79 -16.37 -2.17 -0.62
C ALA A 79 -17.53 -2.64 -1.48
N ASP A 80 -17.90 -3.91 -1.34
CA ASP A 80 -18.97 -4.49 -2.17
C ASP A 80 -19.49 -5.75 -1.51
N LEU A 81 -20.81 -5.90 -1.53
CA LEU A 81 -21.49 -7.12 -1.07
C LEU A 81 -21.01 -7.60 0.30
N GLY A 82 -20.86 -6.68 1.23
CA GLY A 82 -20.42 -6.99 2.58
C GLY A 82 -18.94 -7.11 2.74
N GLN A 83 -18.17 -6.90 1.69
CA GLN A 83 -16.70 -6.91 1.78
C GLN A 83 -16.17 -5.52 2.03
N THR A 84 -15.16 -5.45 2.87
CA THR A 84 -14.46 -4.21 3.18
C THR A 84 -13.63 -3.75 1.98
N ALA A 85 -13.53 -2.46 1.77
CA ALA A 85 -12.63 -1.91 0.77
C ALA A 85 -11.19 -2.34 1.08
N ARG A 86 -10.41 -2.53 0.03
CA ARG A 86 -9.04 -3.00 0.18
C ARG A 86 -8.13 -2.30 -0.81
N ILE A 87 -6.95 -1.91 -0.33
CA ILE A 87 -5.91 -1.32 -1.16
C ILE A 87 -4.70 -2.26 -1.11
N VAL A 88 -4.21 -2.66 -2.27
CA VAL A 88 -3.05 -3.55 -2.39
C VAL A 88 -1.98 -2.84 -3.19
N LEU A 89 -0.75 -2.81 -2.66
CA LEU A 89 0.40 -2.27 -3.37
C LEU A 89 1.30 -3.42 -3.84
N TYR A 90 1.86 -3.26 -5.02
CA TYR A 90 2.65 -4.32 -5.66
C TYR A 90 4.13 -3.96 -5.58
N ARG A 91 4.88 -4.80 -4.88
CA ARG A 91 6.27 -4.51 -4.54
C ARG A 91 7.17 -4.35 -5.75
N ARG A 92 7.17 -5.33 -6.64
CA ARG A 92 8.11 -5.30 -7.75
C ARG A 92 7.88 -4.16 -8.73
N PRO A 93 6.62 -3.90 -9.15
CA PRO A 93 6.38 -2.74 -10.00
C PRO A 93 6.83 -1.42 -9.37
N ILE A 94 6.60 -1.26 -8.06
CA ILE A 94 7.00 -0.04 -7.38
C ILE A 94 8.52 0.05 -7.30
N GLU A 95 9.19 -1.05 -6.92
CA GLU A 95 10.64 -1.05 -6.83
C GLU A 95 11.32 -0.76 -8.18
N GLN A 96 10.67 -1.14 -9.27
CA GLN A 96 11.22 -0.89 -10.61
C GLN A 96 11.09 0.56 -11.06
N ARG A 97 10.29 1.36 -10.35
CA ARG A 97 10.03 2.75 -10.71
C ARG A 97 10.91 3.74 -9.98
N CYS A 98 11.73 3.29 -9.04
CA CYS A 98 12.51 4.22 -8.22
C CYS A 98 13.80 3.57 -7.77
N GLU A 99 14.73 4.41 -7.31
CA GLU A 99 15.94 3.93 -6.66
C GLU A 99 15.60 3.46 -5.24
N PRO A 100 16.43 2.58 -4.66
CA PRO A 100 16.12 2.07 -3.31
C PRO A 100 15.95 3.15 -2.25
N HIS A 101 16.71 4.23 -2.31
CA HIS A 101 16.56 5.30 -1.31
C HIS A 101 15.28 6.12 -1.50
N ASP A 102 14.66 6.03 -2.67
CA ASP A 102 13.41 6.73 -2.95
C ASP A 102 12.18 5.88 -2.62
N LEU A 103 12.39 4.62 -2.25
CA LEU A 103 11.29 3.70 -2.05
C LEU A 103 10.27 4.17 -1.00
N PRO A 104 10.71 4.69 0.17
CA PRO A 104 9.72 5.15 1.14
C PRO A 104 8.79 6.24 0.60
N GLY A 105 9.36 7.21 -0.12
CA GLY A 105 8.55 8.28 -0.73
C GLY A 105 7.61 7.76 -1.79
N MET A 106 8.09 6.83 -2.62
CA MET A 106 7.26 6.24 -3.65
C MET A 106 6.09 5.46 -3.06
N VAL A 107 6.33 4.69 -2.00
CA VAL A 107 5.26 3.96 -1.32
C VAL A 107 4.22 4.94 -0.78
N ARG A 108 4.66 6.01 -0.13
CA ARG A 108 3.72 7.01 0.38
C ARG A 108 2.89 7.64 -0.73
N ASP A 109 3.54 7.95 -1.86
CA ASP A 109 2.83 8.58 -2.98
C ASP A 109 1.79 7.64 -3.58
N VAL A 110 2.16 6.39 -3.83
CA VAL A 110 1.23 5.42 -4.40
C VAL A 110 0.07 5.18 -3.46
N LEU A 111 0.34 5.09 -2.16
CA LEU A 111 -0.72 4.90 -1.19
C LEU A 111 -1.66 6.10 -1.15
N ALA A 112 -1.10 7.32 -1.17
CA ALA A 112 -1.91 8.53 -1.18
C ALA A 112 -2.84 8.58 -2.40
N GLU A 113 -2.35 8.16 -3.56
CA GLU A 113 -3.18 8.10 -4.76
C GLU A 113 -4.37 7.17 -4.57
N HIS A 114 -4.13 5.99 -4.00
CA HIS A 114 -5.19 5.00 -3.85
C HIS A 114 -6.16 5.34 -2.74
N VAL A 115 -5.67 5.93 -1.65
CA VAL A 115 -6.57 6.48 -0.63
C VAL A 115 -7.41 7.60 -1.23
N GLY A 116 -6.81 8.43 -2.08
CA GLY A 116 -7.54 9.48 -2.78
C GLY A 116 -8.67 8.92 -3.63
N PHE A 117 -8.42 7.84 -4.35
CA PHE A 117 -9.48 7.17 -5.12
C PHE A 117 -10.60 6.70 -4.21
N LEU A 118 -10.25 6.18 -3.03
CA LEU A 118 -11.24 5.65 -2.11
C LEU A 118 -12.16 6.74 -1.55
N ILE A 119 -11.60 7.89 -1.18
CA ILE A 119 -12.36 8.93 -0.49
C ILE A 119 -12.72 10.11 -1.39
N GLY A 120 -12.37 10.04 -2.68
CA GLY A 120 -12.75 11.07 -3.62
C GLY A 120 -11.95 12.37 -3.47
N ARG A 121 -10.67 12.27 -3.12
CA ARG A 121 -9.82 13.45 -2.96
C ARG A 121 -8.54 13.29 -3.77
N GLY A 122 -7.91 14.41 -4.10
CA GLY A 122 -6.62 14.36 -4.78
C GLY A 122 -5.53 13.86 -3.86
N PRO A 123 -4.47 13.25 -4.41
CA PRO A 123 -3.40 12.71 -3.57
C PRO A 123 -2.68 13.78 -2.77
N ASP A 124 -2.57 14.99 -3.29
CA ASP A 124 -1.96 16.11 -2.57
C ASP A 124 -2.81 16.57 -1.39
N GLU A 125 -4.14 16.40 -1.48
CA GLU A 125 -5.00 16.63 -0.33
C GLU A 125 -4.84 15.53 0.71
N VAL A 126 -4.71 14.29 0.24
CA VAL A 126 -4.56 13.15 1.14
C VAL A 126 -3.27 13.25 1.92
N ASP A 127 -2.18 13.63 1.26
CA ASP A 127 -0.87 13.72 1.87
C ASP A 127 -0.19 15.00 1.42
N PRO A 128 0.04 15.96 2.35
CA PRO A 128 0.70 17.21 2.00
C PRO A 128 2.11 17.02 1.42
N ASP A 129 2.75 15.91 1.73
CA ASP A 129 4.09 15.62 1.22
C ASP A 129 4.09 14.89 -0.11
N TYR A 130 2.94 14.73 -0.72
CA TYR A 130 2.83 14.03 -1.99
C TYR A 130 3.75 14.67 -3.03
N GLY A 131 4.55 13.81 -3.68
CA GLY A 131 5.46 14.25 -4.72
C GLY A 131 6.75 14.87 -4.22
N LEU A 132 6.93 15.03 -2.92
CA LEU A 132 8.12 15.69 -2.35
C LEU A 132 9.13 14.71 -1.79
N GLY A 133 8.70 13.51 -1.47
CA GLY A 133 9.47 12.60 -0.62
C GLY A 133 10.37 11.64 -1.34
N THR A 134 10.61 11.83 -2.56
CA THR A 134 11.47 10.90 -3.32
C THR A 134 12.92 11.22 -3.15
#